data_953572b6cdf9e08889ac8e414cf56735
#
_entry.id   953572b6cdf9e08889ac8e414cf56735
#
_cell.length_a   1.000
_cell.length_b   1.000
_cell.length_c   1.000
_cell.angle_alpha   90.00
_cell.angle_beta   90.00
_cell.angle_gamma   90.00
#
_symmetry.space_group_name_H-M   'P 1'
#
loop_
_entity.id
_entity.type
_entity.pdbx_description
1 polymer ?
#
loop_
_entity_poly.entity_id
_entity_poly.type
_entity_poly.pdbx_seq_one_letter_code
_entity_poly.pdbx_strand_id
1 'polypeptide(L)'
;MPKPLVYRVQNHAARRLHHDFRLEIGVALKGWAITRGSSLVAGEHRLNVAVEDLVLDYIDFEGVIAMGYHGAVLMLLWDRATGEPDGDCAAALATGSAALTLQGEKLIGRWRLERMKSRLCEEHVSWLLVKSHDAARERGDLDILEEQPRSVLTGRTVKDIAATAA
;
A
#
# COMPACT_ATOMS: atom_id res chain seq x y z
N MET A 1 14.06 21.17 0.05
CA MET A 1 13.38 20.11 -0.71
C MET A 1 13.06 18.95 0.23
N PRO A 2 11.82 18.50 0.29
CA PRO A 2 11.51 17.30 1.08
C PRO A 2 12.23 16.09 0.50
N LYS A 3 12.72 15.22 1.38
CA LYS A 3 13.37 13.96 0.98
C LYS A 3 12.32 13.05 0.33
N PRO A 4 12.61 12.44 -0.82
CA PRO A 4 11.71 11.45 -1.38
C PRO A 4 11.46 10.32 -0.39
N LEU A 5 10.20 9.89 -0.29
CA LEU A 5 9.82 8.78 0.56
C LEU A 5 9.92 7.47 -0.23
N VAL A 6 10.41 6.46 0.42
CA VAL A 6 10.32 5.11 -0.13
C VAL A 6 8.92 4.58 0.16
N TYR A 7 8.26 4.03 -0.85
CA TYR A 7 7.00 3.34 -0.65
C TYR A 7 7.01 1.94 -1.23
N ARG A 8 6.15 1.11 -0.67
CA ARG A 8 5.96 -0.27 -1.10
C ARG A 8 4.47 -0.60 -1.05
N VAL A 9 4.02 -1.42 -1.96
CA VAL A 9 2.72 -2.05 -1.88
C VAL A 9 2.93 -3.55 -1.84
N GLN A 10 2.52 -4.16 -0.75
CA GLN A 10 2.63 -5.59 -0.51
C GLN A 10 1.27 -6.23 -0.68
N ASN A 11 1.18 -7.26 -1.52
CA ASN A 11 0.01 -8.09 -1.60
C ASN A 11 0.10 -9.13 -0.50
N HIS A 12 -0.81 -9.06 0.45
CA HIS A 12 -0.80 -9.82 1.68
C HIS A 12 -1.93 -10.85 1.65
N ALA A 13 -1.58 -12.11 1.51
CA ALA A 13 -2.53 -13.21 1.52
C ALA A 13 -2.50 -13.88 2.91
N ALA A 14 -3.47 -13.53 3.73
CA ALA A 14 -3.77 -14.18 5.01
C ALA A 14 -5.13 -14.86 4.87
N ARG A 15 -6.10 -14.53 5.73
CA ARG A 15 -7.48 -15.01 5.56
C ARG A 15 -8.16 -14.41 4.33
N ARG A 16 -7.81 -13.17 3.99
CA ARG A 16 -8.28 -12.46 2.81
C ARG A 16 -7.10 -11.82 2.11
N LEU A 17 -7.16 -11.76 0.80
CA LEU A 17 -6.19 -11.03 0.00
C LEU A 17 -6.44 -9.53 0.17
N HIS A 18 -5.41 -8.80 0.57
CA HIS A 18 -5.45 -7.34 0.64
C HIS A 18 -4.10 -6.75 0.28
N HIS A 19 -4.07 -5.48 -0.01
CA HIS A 19 -2.85 -4.73 -0.27
C HIS A 19 -2.47 -3.90 0.94
N ASP A 20 -1.24 -4.02 1.40
CA ASP A 20 -0.66 -3.12 2.38
C ASP A 20 0.11 -2.03 1.65
N PHE A 21 -0.34 -0.79 1.81
CA PHE A 21 0.38 0.39 1.34
C PHE A 21 1.31 0.84 2.45
N ARG A 22 2.63 0.87 2.15
CA ARG A 22 3.66 1.17 3.14
C ARG A 22 4.47 2.39 2.74
N LEU A 23 4.71 3.28 3.73
CA LEU A 23 5.58 4.44 3.58
C LEU A 23 6.69 4.40 4.62
N GLU A 24 7.93 4.62 4.19
CA GLU A 24 9.05 4.79 5.10
C GLU A 24 8.98 6.16 5.76
N ILE A 25 8.67 6.18 7.04
CA ILE A 25 8.63 7.40 7.86
C ILE A 25 9.58 7.19 9.04
N GLY A 26 10.68 7.95 9.05
CA GLY A 26 11.70 7.78 10.08
C GLY A 26 12.36 6.40 10.00
N VAL A 27 12.22 5.60 11.04
CA VAL A 27 12.86 4.28 11.17
C VAL A 27 11.88 3.12 10.95
N ALA A 28 10.67 3.39 10.50
CA ALA A 28 9.64 2.37 10.37
C ALA A 28 8.90 2.48 9.05
N LEU A 29 8.27 1.37 8.64
CA LEU A 29 7.32 1.33 7.55
C LEU A 29 5.92 1.49 8.11
N LYS A 30 5.35 2.66 7.97
CA LYS A 30 3.94 2.90 8.27
C LYS A 30 3.07 2.18 7.24
N GLY A 31 1.93 1.65 7.67
CA GLY A 31 1.12 0.83 6.80
C GLY A 31 -0.36 1.04 6.89
N TRP A 32 -1.02 0.82 5.76
CA TRP A 32 -2.47 0.85 5.62
C TRP A 32 -2.91 -0.35 4.79
N ALA A 33 -3.79 -1.17 5.34
CA ALA A 33 -4.37 -2.30 4.63
C ALA A 33 -5.54 -1.82 3.76
N ILE A 34 -5.38 -1.93 2.46
CA ILE A 34 -6.40 -1.55 1.48
C ILE A 34 -7.16 -2.81 1.10
N THR A 35 -8.39 -2.95 1.59
CA THR A 35 -9.16 -4.20 1.48
C THR A 35 -9.49 -4.60 0.05
N ARG A 36 -9.66 -3.63 -0.85
CA ARG A 36 -9.94 -3.86 -2.27
C ARG A 36 -8.73 -3.59 -3.17
N GLY A 37 -7.57 -3.33 -2.56
CA GLY A 37 -6.37 -2.95 -3.28
C GLY A 37 -6.41 -1.54 -3.84
N SER A 38 -5.32 -1.15 -4.50
CA SER A 38 -5.15 0.19 -5.06
C SER A 38 -5.92 0.37 -6.36
N SER A 39 -6.28 1.61 -6.70
CA SER A 39 -6.97 1.94 -7.94
C SER A 39 -6.28 3.10 -8.65
N LEU A 40 -6.24 3.03 -9.97
CA LEU A 40 -5.80 4.14 -10.84
C LEU A 40 -6.97 4.98 -11.35
N VAL A 41 -8.20 4.69 -10.93
CA VAL A 41 -9.37 5.46 -11.33
C VAL A 41 -9.43 6.74 -10.51
N ALA A 42 -9.34 7.89 -11.20
CA ALA A 42 -9.35 9.19 -10.53
C ALA A 42 -10.66 9.42 -9.77
N GLY A 43 -10.54 9.94 -8.55
CA GLY A 43 -11.68 10.20 -7.68
C GLY A 43 -12.24 8.96 -6.97
N GLU A 44 -11.78 7.77 -7.28
CA GLU A 44 -12.21 6.55 -6.59
C GLU A 44 -11.61 6.48 -5.19
N HIS A 45 -12.48 6.28 -4.20
CA HIS A 45 -12.11 6.20 -2.79
C HIS A 45 -11.91 4.75 -2.39
N ARG A 46 -10.72 4.40 -1.97
CA ARG A 46 -10.41 3.07 -1.43
C ARG A 46 -10.29 3.14 0.08
N LEU A 47 -11.20 2.43 0.76
CA LEU A 47 -11.15 2.31 2.22
C LEU A 47 -9.92 1.52 2.63
N ASN A 48 -9.20 2.04 3.60
CA ASN A 48 -8.07 1.35 4.20
C ASN A 48 -8.07 1.52 5.71
N VAL A 49 -7.35 0.65 6.38
CA VAL A 49 -7.23 0.62 7.82
C VAL A 49 -5.77 0.72 8.20
N ALA A 50 -5.44 1.64 9.10
CA ALA A 50 -4.08 1.73 9.62
C ALA A 50 -3.71 0.43 10.34
N VAL A 51 -2.54 -0.10 10.02
CA VAL A 51 -2.00 -1.32 10.59
C VAL A 51 -0.69 -1.02 11.32
N GLU A 52 -0.18 -2.00 12.06
CA GLU A 52 1.07 -1.86 12.80
C GLU A 52 2.23 -1.53 11.86
N ASP A 53 3.16 -0.71 12.37
CA ASP A 53 4.39 -0.41 11.66
C ASP A 53 5.23 -1.67 11.51
N LEU A 54 5.91 -1.81 10.37
CA LEU A 54 6.91 -2.84 10.17
C LEU A 54 8.32 -2.25 10.28
N VAL A 55 9.27 -3.08 10.69
CA VAL A 55 10.68 -2.72 10.64
C VAL A 55 11.15 -2.63 9.18
N LEU A 56 12.14 -1.80 8.92
CA LEU A 56 12.65 -1.57 7.56
C LEU A 56 13.22 -2.83 6.89
N ASP A 57 13.58 -3.85 7.65
CA ASP A 57 14.06 -5.13 7.12
C ASP A 57 13.05 -5.81 6.19
N TYR A 58 11.75 -5.52 6.35
CA TYR A 58 10.70 -6.08 5.50
C TYR A 58 10.39 -5.26 4.25
N ILE A 59 11.16 -4.22 3.97
CA ILE A 59 10.87 -3.29 2.88
C ILE A 59 10.78 -3.98 1.51
N ASP A 60 11.63 -4.97 1.25
CA ASP A 60 11.64 -5.73 -0.01
C ASP A 60 11.33 -7.21 0.22
N PHE A 61 10.65 -7.53 1.30
CA PHE A 61 10.34 -8.92 1.63
C PHE A 61 9.27 -9.48 0.68
N GLU A 62 9.53 -10.68 0.18
CA GLU A 62 8.58 -11.48 -0.59
C GLU A 62 8.74 -12.94 -0.19
N GLY A 63 7.63 -13.62 0.11
CA GLY A 63 7.66 -15.01 0.49
C GLY A 63 6.59 -15.33 1.53
N VAL A 64 6.84 -16.38 2.29
CA VAL A 64 5.91 -16.87 3.31
C VAL A 64 6.52 -16.70 4.70
N ILE A 65 5.76 -16.10 5.60
CA ILE A 65 6.12 -15.95 7.01
C ILE A 65 5.27 -16.89 7.83
N ALA A 66 5.90 -17.76 8.63
CA ALA A 66 5.19 -18.60 9.58
C ALA A 66 4.75 -17.76 10.78
N MET A 67 3.44 -17.76 11.05
CA MET A 67 2.83 -16.97 12.13
C MET A 67 2.36 -17.84 13.30
N GLY A 68 3.06 -18.94 13.59
CA GLY A 68 2.73 -19.83 14.69
C GLY A 68 1.35 -20.44 14.56
N TYR A 69 0.49 -20.24 15.56
CA TYR A 69 -0.88 -20.78 15.57
C TYR A 69 -1.81 -20.16 14.52
N HIS A 70 -1.43 -19.05 13.92
CA HIS A 70 -2.25 -18.35 12.93
C HIS A 70 -1.97 -18.81 11.50
N GLY A 71 -1.12 -19.81 11.32
CA GLY A 71 -0.73 -20.31 10.01
C GLY A 71 0.36 -19.48 9.36
N ALA A 72 0.43 -19.56 8.04
CA ALA A 72 1.43 -18.84 7.25
C ALA A 72 0.80 -17.62 6.57
N VAL A 73 1.57 -16.56 6.50
CA VAL A 73 1.19 -15.34 5.77
C VAL A 73 2.10 -15.22 4.55
N LEU A 74 1.48 -15.08 3.38
CA LEU A 74 2.19 -14.90 2.12
C LEU A 74 2.23 -13.42 1.78
N MET A 75 3.41 -12.91 1.44
CA MET A 75 3.61 -11.53 1.00
C MET A 75 4.25 -11.52 -0.38
N LEU A 76 3.68 -10.72 -1.27
CA LEU A 76 4.18 -10.47 -2.61
C LEU A 76 4.46 -8.98 -2.74
N LEU A 77 5.63 -8.62 -3.24
CA LEU A 77 5.96 -7.21 -3.49
C LEU A 77 5.30 -6.77 -4.81
N TRP A 78 4.12 -6.14 -4.68
CA TRP A 78 3.30 -5.79 -5.83
C TRP A 78 3.75 -4.51 -6.53
N ASP A 79 4.18 -3.50 -5.78
CA ASP A 79 4.74 -2.27 -6.33
C ASP A 79 5.78 -1.65 -5.41
N ARG A 80 6.71 -0.92 -5.99
CA ARG A 80 7.79 -0.26 -5.26
C ARG A 80 8.28 0.96 -6.01
N ALA A 81 8.62 2.00 -5.31
CA ALA A 81 9.44 3.13 -5.78
C ALA A 81 9.57 4.19 -4.71
N THR A 82 9.71 5.41 -5.17
CA THR A 82 9.73 6.60 -4.34
C THR A 82 8.48 7.42 -4.53
N GLY A 83 8.11 8.18 -3.52
CA GLY A 83 7.05 9.16 -3.57
C GLY A 83 7.56 10.53 -3.17
N GLU A 84 6.99 11.56 -3.77
CA GLU A 84 7.26 12.94 -3.38
C GLU A 84 6.07 13.47 -2.58
N PRO A 85 6.26 13.70 -1.27
CA PRO A 85 5.19 14.26 -0.45
C PRO A 85 5.05 15.77 -0.69
N ASP A 86 3.85 16.27 -0.51
CA ASP A 86 3.60 17.70 -0.45
C ASP A 86 3.99 18.20 0.95
N GLY A 87 5.24 18.63 1.10
CA GLY A 87 5.78 19.08 2.38
C GLY A 87 6.23 17.94 3.30
N ASP A 88 6.08 18.13 4.60
CA ASP A 88 6.47 17.15 5.62
C ASP A 88 5.38 16.08 5.75
N CYS A 89 5.69 14.88 5.28
CA CYS A 89 4.73 13.75 5.27
C CYS A 89 4.35 13.31 6.69
N ALA A 90 5.31 13.26 7.61
CA ALA A 90 5.02 12.86 8.99
C ALA A 90 4.04 13.83 9.65
N ALA A 91 4.25 15.14 9.47
CA ALA A 91 3.35 16.16 9.98
C ALA A 91 1.97 16.10 9.32
N ALA A 92 1.92 15.88 8.01
CA ALA A 92 0.68 15.72 7.26
C ALA A 92 -0.13 14.51 7.73
N LEU A 93 0.51 13.37 7.95
CA LEU A 93 -0.14 12.17 8.48
C LEU A 93 -0.67 12.41 9.89
N ALA A 94 0.04 13.15 10.72
CA ALA A 94 -0.41 13.49 12.07
C ALA A 94 -1.69 14.34 12.04
N THR A 95 -1.84 15.21 11.04
CA THR A 95 -3.07 16.02 10.87
C THR A 95 -4.21 15.25 10.22
N GLY A 96 -3.93 14.09 9.60
CA GLY A 96 -4.93 13.23 8.99
C GLY A 96 -5.14 13.46 7.50
N SER A 97 -4.29 14.22 6.83
CA SER A 97 -4.38 14.44 5.38
C SER A 97 -2.98 14.60 4.80
N ALA A 98 -2.61 13.67 3.93
CA ALA A 98 -1.32 13.70 3.24
C ALA A 98 -1.53 13.53 1.74
N ALA A 99 -0.86 14.36 0.96
CA ALA A 99 -0.82 14.24 -0.50
C ALA A 99 0.59 13.88 -0.93
N LEU A 100 0.69 12.97 -1.89
CA LEU A 100 1.97 12.53 -2.42
C LEU A 100 1.85 12.15 -3.90
N THR A 101 2.94 12.32 -4.61
CA THR A 101 3.07 11.89 -5.99
C THR A 101 3.91 10.62 -6.03
N LEU A 102 3.34 9.52 -6.52
CA LEU A 102 3.99 8.22 -6.60
C LEU A 102 4.66 8.04 -7.96
N GLN A 103 5.85 7.47 -7.95
CA GLN A 103 6.62 7.13 -9.14
C GLN A 103 6.97 5.64 -9.11
N GLY A 104 5.94 4.82 -8.98
CA GLY A 104 6.07 3.37 -8.96
C GLY A 104 6.12 2.74 -10.35
N GLU A 105 6.34 1.45 -10.37
CA GLU A 105 6.25 0.68 -11.59
C GLU A 105 4.79 0.52 -12.04
N LYS A 106 3.85 0.48 -11.09
CA LYS A 106 2.42 0.33 -11.34
C LYS A 106 1.62 1.56 -10.95
N LEU A 107 1.84 2.09 -9.74
CA LEU A 107 1.14 3.28 -9.26
C LEU A 107 1.93 4.53 -9.64
N ILE A 108 1.36 5.33 -10.51
CA ILE A 108 1.96 6.58 -10.99
C ILE A 108 0.95 7.70 -10.83
N GLY A 109 1.42 8.87 -10.40
CA GLY A 109 0.62 10.06 -10.29
C GLY A 109 0.35 10.47 -8.86
N ARG A 110 -0.69 11.27 -8.67
CA ARG A 110 -0.96 11.91 -7.39
C ARG A 110 -2.07 11.18 -6.63
N TRP A 111 -1.82 10.93 -5.35
CA TRP A 111 -2.77 10.36 -4.41
C TRP A 111 -2.89 11.19 -3.15
N ARG A 112 -4.03 11.05 -2.48
CA ARG A 112 -4.25 11.58 -1.14
C ARG A 112 -4.62 10.48 -0.18
N LEU A 113 -4.06 10.54 1.01
CA LEU A 113 -4.41 9.70 2.15
C LEU A 113 -5.12 10.57 3.18
N GLU A 114 -6.38 10.27 3.45
CA GLU A 114 -7.21 11.06 4.35
C GLU A 114 -7.80 10.21 5.46
N ARG A 115 -7.54 10.61 6.71
CA ARG A 115 -8.08 9.92 7.87
C ARG A 115 -9.57 10.26 8.04
N MET A 116 -10.38 9.24 8.18
CA MET A 116 -11.79 9.41 8.48
C MET A 116 -11.96 9.77 9.95
N LYS A 117 -13.06 10.47 10.28
CA LYS A 117 -13.41 10.72 11.67
C LYS A 117 -13.67 9.39 12.36
N SER A 118 -12.97 9.15 13.47
CA SER A 118 -13.20 7.94 14.25
C SER A 118 -14.59 8.01 14.92
N ARG A 119 -15.29 6.89 14.87
CA ARG A 119 -16.50 6.71 15.67
C ARG A 119 -16.10 6.18 17.04
N LEU A 120 -16.89 6.52 18.05
CA LEU A 120 -16.77 5.91 19.37
C LEU A 120 -16.89 4.38 19.21
N CYS A 121 -15.92 3.63 19.76
CA CYS A 121 -15.86 2.17 19.71
C CYS A 121 -15.21 1.55 18.46
N GLU A 122 -14.56 2.30 17.58
CA GLU A 122 -13.75 1.70 16.52
C GLU A 122 -12.37 1.29 17.08
N GLU A 123 -12.01 0.02 16.89
CA GLU A 123 -10.72 -0.52 17.28
C GLU A 123 -9.59 -0.07 16.33
N HIS A 124 -9.95 0.30 15.10
CA HIS A 124 -8.99 0.65 14.05
C HIS A 124 -9.30 2.00 13.45
N VAL A 125 -8.24 2.72 13.10
CA VAL A 125 -8.36 4.00 12.41
C VAL A 125 -8.54 3.76 10.92
N SER A 126 -9.65 4.25 10.38
CA SER A 126 -9.96 4.14 8.95
C SER A 126 -9.47 5.35 8.18
N TRP A 127 -8.97 5.10 6.99
CA TRP A 127 -8.46 6.10 6.06
C TRP A 127 -9.06 5.89 4.67
N LEU A 128 -8.94 6.88 3.82
CA LEU A 128 -9.27 6.80 2.40
C LEU A 128 -8.01 7.05 1.57
N LEU A 129 -7.75 6.19 0.62
CA LEU A 129 -6.74 6.42 -0.42
C LEU A 129 -7.47 6.83 -1.69
N VAL A 130 -7.17 8.01 -2.19
CA VAL A 130 -7.87 8.62 -3.32
C VAL A 130 -6.88 8.97 -4.42
N LYS A 131 -7.10 8.43 -5.62
CA LYS A 131 -6.36 8.84 -6.80
C LYS A 131 -6.86 10.23 -7.23
N SER A 132 -5.97 11.20 -7.27
CA SER A 132 -6.29 12.54 -7.74
C SER A 132 -6.41 12.61 -9.26
N HIS A 133 -7.16 13.59 -9.76
CA HIS A 133 -7.17 13.90 -11.18
C HIS A 133 -5.86 14.54 -11.59
N ASP A 134 -5.13 13.89 -12.49
CA ASP A 134 -3.90 14.41 -13.07
C ASP A 134 -3.70 13.80 -14.47
N ALA A 135 -2.71 14.30 -15.21
CA ALA A 135 -2.41 13.81 -16.56
C ALA A 135 -1.72 12.43 -16.56
N ALA A 136 -1.33 11.92 -15.40
CA ALA A 136 -0.59 10.68 -15.30
C ALA A 136 -1.55 9.50 -15.17
N ARG A 137 -1.67 8.71 -16.23
CA ARG A 137 -2.33 7.39 -16.26
C ARG A 137 -3.68 7.30 -15.57
N GLU A 138 -4.60 8.24 -15.87
CA GLU A 138 -5.99 8.01 -15.55
C GLU A 138 -6.54 6.88 -16.44
N ARG A 139 -6.91 5.77 -15.83
CA ARG A 139 -7.53 4.66 -16.52
C ARG A 139 -8.96 4.53 -16.01
N GLY A 140 -9.93 4.79 -16.89
CA GLY A 140 -11.33 4.98 -16.53
C GLY A 140 -12.01 3.78 -15.88
N ASP A 141 -11.69 2.55 -16.26
CA ASP A 141 -12.40 1.35 -15.82
C ASP A 141 -11.53 0.09 -15.66
N LEU A 142 -10.22 0.22 -15.84
CA LEU A 142 -9.31 -0.94 -15.74
C LEU A 142 -8.93 -1.22 -14.30
N ASP A 143 -9.14 -2.47 -13.89
CA ASP A 143 -8.64 -2.94 -12.60
C ASP A 143 -7.16 -3.30 -12.75
N ILE A 144 -6.30 -2.45 -12.22
CA ILE A 144 -4.85 -2.67 -12.27
C ILE A 144 -4.42 -3.93 -11.53
N LEU A 145 -5.20 -4.37 -10.56
CA LEU A 145 -4.90 -5.60 -9.81
C LEU A 145 -5.06 -6.85 -10.69
N GLU A 146 -6.08 -6.85 -11.54
CA GLU A 146 -6.30 -7.94 -12.50
C GLU A 146 -5.35 -7.88 -13.68
N GLU A 147 -5.05 -6.66 -14.16
CA GLU A 147 -4.17 -6.44 -15.29
C GLU A 147 -2.71 -6.75 -14.97
N GLN A 148 -2.25 -6.40 -13.76
CA GLN A 148 -0.87 -6.54 -13.33
C GLN A 148 -0.76 -7.23 -11.96
N PRO A 149 -1.02 -8.54 -11.87
CA PRO A 149 -1.01 -9.23 -10.58
C PRO A 149 0.38 -9.66 -10.09
N ARG A 150 1.42 -9.48 -10.91
CA ARG A 150 2.75 -10.07 -10.64
C ARG A 150 3.62 -9.18 -9.75
N SER A 151 4.51 -9.84 -9.02
CA SER A 151 5.57 -9.19 -8.25
C SER A 151 6.46 -8.32 -9.12
N VAL A 152 6.81 -7.12 -8.66
CA VAL A 152 7.84 -6.28 -9.30
C VAL A 152 9.25 -6.75 -8.99
N LEU A 153 9.43 -7.60 -7.98
CA LEU A 153 10.73 -8.14 -7.60
C LEU A 153 11.07 -9.41 -8.38
N THR A 154 10.14 -10.34 -8.52
CA THR A 154 10.39 -11.69 -9.06
C THR A 154 9.53 -12.04 -10.28
N GLY A 155 8.49 -11.27 -10.57
CA GLY A 155 7.52 -11.60 -11.62
C GLY A 155 6.55 -12.72 -11.27
N ARG A 156 6.63 -13.25 -10.04
CA ARG A 156 5.74 -14.33 -9.59
C ARG A 156 4.37 -13.81 -9.20
N THR A 157 3.36 -14.67 -9.30
CA THR A 157 2.03 -14.43 -8.75
C THR A 157 1.94 -14.95 -7.32
N VAL A 158 0.85 -14.62 -6.63
CA VAL A 158 0.54 -15.19 -5.30
C VAL A 158 0.53 -16.72 -5.35
N LYS A 159 -0.05 -17.30 -6.41
CA LYS A 159 -0.09 -18.75 -6.60
C LYS A 159 1.31 -19.36 -6.75
N ASP A 160 2.19 -18.68 -7.48
CA ASP A 160 3.57 -19.14 -7.68
C ASP A 160 4.34 -19.18 -6.37
N ILE A 161 4.19 -18.15 -5.53
CA ILE A 161 4.85 -18.09 -4.22
C ILE A 161 4.29 -19.17 -3.30
N ALA A 162 2.98 -19.37 -3.27
CA ALA A 162 2.34 -20.42 -2.48
C ALA A 162 2.82 -21.82 -2.87
N ALA A 163 3.01 -22.08 -4.16
CA ALA A 163 3.48 -23.37 -4.66
C ALA A 163 4.93 -23.68 -4.23
N THR A 164 5.79 -22.66 -4.12
CA THR A 164 7.19 -22.86 -3.70
C THR A 164 7.35 -23.02 -2.20
N ALA A 165 6.35 -22.66 -1.41
CA ALA A 165 6.36 -22.77 0.05
C ALA A 165 5.80 -24.12 0.56
N ALA A 166 5.28 -24.95 -0.33
CA ALA A 166 4.72 -26.26 0.03
C ALA A 166 5.82 -27.29 0.30
#